data_4584975e89f85087f2054b6ac81fb6b6
#
_entry.id   4584975e89f85087f2054b6ac81fb6b6
#
_cell.length_a   1.000
_cell.length_b   1.000
_cell.length_c   1.000
_cell.angle_alpha   90.00
_cell.angle_beta   90.00
_cell.angle_gamma   90.00
#
_symmetry.space_group_name_H-M   'P 1'
#
loop_
_entity.id
_entity.type
_entity.pdbx_description
1 polymer ?
#
loop_
_entity_poly.entity_id
_entity_poly.type
_entity_poly.pdbx_seq_one_letter_code
_entity_poly.pdbx_strand_id
1 'polypeptide(L)'
;MAKTQINKATEHHIGLLKAKIAKLKREQEAEVTKKSGMKQDGFDVRRSGDATVVFIGLPSVGKSTLLNKMTSANSTIGAFQFTTLTVVPGMMDYRGAKIQVLDLPGIIKGASSGKGLGKRILSVARTADLVLLILDVFQPYHEDVLTNELGNIGIRLNQLPPNITIEKASMGGIAIAQQTKLTKITEKHLKDILHLYGLVSARVVVREDITSEQIADHIAGNISYSKAITVLNKLI
;
A
#
# COMPACT_ATOMS: atom_id res chain seq x y z
N MET A 1 18.65 -6.82 10.66
CA MET A 1 17.40 -6.81 11.42
C MET A 1 16.92 -8.21 11.83
N ALA A 2 16.95 -9.20 10.98
CA ALA A 2 16.46 -10.56 11.30
C ALA A 2 17.16 -11.30 12.46
N LYS A 3 18.32 -10.83 12.93
CA LYS A 3 19.10 -11.46 14.02
C LYS A 3 19.02 -10.72 15.35
N THR A 4 18.32 -9.58 15.42
CA THR A 4 18.24 -8.77 16.64
C THR A 4 17.08 -9.27 17.50
N GLN A 5 17.36 -9.73 18.71
CA GLN A 5 16.31 -10.08 19.66
C GLN A 5 15.49 -8.82 20.00
N ILE A 6 14.17 -8.93 19.87
CA ILE A 6 13.26 -7.82 20.21
C ILE A 6 13.09 -7.81 21.72
N ASN A 7 13.66 -6.79 22.35
CA ASN A 7 13.45 -6.47 23.75
C ASN A 7 13.24 -4.96 23.89
N LYS A 8 12.81 -4.50 25.07
CA LYS A 8 12.46 -3.10 25.31
C LYS A 8 13.59 -2.11 25.00
N ALA A 9 14.86 -2.52 25.08
CA ALA A 9 16.02 -1.70 24.76
C ALA A 9 16.30 -1.62 23.24
N THR A 10 16.02 -2.70 22.50
CA THR A 10 16.27 -2.76 21.05
C THR A 10 15.08 -2.30 20.23
N GLU A 11 13.86 -2.29 20.79
CA GLU A 11 12.62 -1.90 20.12
C GLU A 11 12.66 -0.47 19.58
N HIS A 12 13.16 0.47 20.41
CA HIS A 12 13.36 1.87 20.01
C HIS A 12 14.31 1.96 18.80
N HIS A 13 15.45 1.27 18.86
CA HIS A 13 16.44 1.27 17.78
C HIS A 13 15.91 0.63 16.50
N ILE A 14 15.19 -0.48 16.62
CA ILE A 14 14.54 -1.15 15.49
C ILE A 14 13.51 -0.23 14.84
N GLY A 15 12.70 0.48 15.64
CA GLY A 15 11.71 1.45 15.16
C GLY A 15 12.36 2.58 14.35
N LEU A 16 13.45 3.17 14.86
CA LEU A 16 14.21 4.20 14.15
C LEU A 16 14.84 3.66 12.86
N LEU A 17 15.38 2.44 12.87
CA LEU A 17 15.93 1.82 11.67
C LEU A 17 14.86 1.58 10.60
N LYS A 18 13.67 1.12 10.98
CA LYS A 18 12.54 0.95 10.07
C LYS A 18 12.12 2.28 9.46
N ALA A 19 11.98 3.33 10.28
CA ALA A 19 11.67 4.69 9.82
C ALA A 19 12.75 5.22 8.86
N LYS A 20 14.03 4.98 9.16
CA LYS A 20 15.14 5.39 8.30
C LYS A 20 15.15 4.65 6.96
N ILE A 21 14.86 3.35 6.97
CA ILE A 21 14.72 2.56 5.74
C ILE A 21 13.57 3.07 4.88
N ALA A 22 12.42 3.37 5.49
CA ALA A 22 11.26 3.92 4.78
C ALA A 22 11.59 5.27 4.15
N LYS A 23 12.28 6.16 4.89
CA LYS A 23 12.75 7.45 4.38
C LYS A 23 13.71 7.29 3.20
N LEU A 24 14.74 6.44 3.31
CA LEU A 24 15.73 6.21 2.25
C LEU A 24 15.10 5.61 0.98
N LYS A 25 14.16 4.67 1.12
CA LYS A 25 13.40 4.12 -0.01
C LYS A 25 12.67 5.24 -0.75
N ARG A 26 12.00 6.15 -0.03
CA ARG A 26 11.29 7.29 -0.61
C ARG A 26 12.23 8.25 -1.34
N GLU A 27 13.37 8.58 -0.74
CA GLU A 27 14.39 9.46 -1.36
C GLU A 27 14.92 8.83 -2.65
N GLN A 28 15.24 7.54 -2.63
CA GLN A 28 15.67 6.80 -3.82
C GLN A 28 14.61 6.79 -4.92
N GLU A 29 13.34 6.61 -4.58
CA GLU A 29 12.23 6.67 -5.54
C GLU A 29 12.07 8.07 -6.14
N ALA A 30 12.22 9.11 -5.32
CA ALA A 30 12.13 10.49 -5.77
C ALA A 30 13.30 10.87 -6.71
N GLU A 31 14.53 10.40 -6.43
CA GLU A 31 15.69 10.60 -7.29
C GLU A 31 15.54 9.90 -8.65
N VAL A 32 15.06 8.66 -8.65
CA VAL A 32 14.79 7.90 -9.88
C VAL A 32 13.75 8.63 -10.75
N THR A 33 12.74 9.23 -10.12
CA THR A 33 11.70 9.99 -10.83
C THR A 33 12.25 11.29 -11.42
N LYS A 34 13.14 11.99 -10.71
CA LYS A 34 13.80 13.20 -11.21
C LYS A 34 14.76 12.93 -12.36
N LYS A 35 15.54 11.82 -12.29
CA LYS A 35 16.53 11.47 -13.33
C LYS A 35 15.89 10.94 -14.61
N SER A 36 14.69 10.37 -14.54
CA SER A 36 14.04 9.78 -15.72
C SER A 36 13.39 10.80 -16.65
N GLY A 37 13.24 12.07 -16.24
CA GLY A 37 12.59 13.11 -17.07
C GLY A 37 11.17 12.74 -17.53
N MET A 38 10.67 11.58 -17.06
CA MET A 38 9.34 11.10 -17.41
C MET A 38 8.32 12.04 -16.79
N LYS A 39 7.60 12.76 -17.65
CA LYS A 39 6.28 13.28 -17.28
C LYS A 39 5.57 12.18 -16.51
N GLN A 40 4.93 12.54 -15.39
CA GLN A 40 3.98 11.65 -14.73
C GLN A 40 2.92 11.29 -15.77
N ASP A 41 3.18 10.26 -16.58
CA ASP A 41 2.12 9.57 -17.27
C ASP A 41 1.28 8.96 -16.16
N GLY A 42 0.17 9.64 -15.89
CA GLY A 42 -0.78 9.22 -14.90
C GLY A 42 -1.26 7.82 -15.26
N PHE A 43 -0.80 6.83 -14.50
CA PHE A 43 -1.33 5.47 -14.57
C PHE A 43 -2.73 5.44 -13.91
N ASP A 44 -3.54 6.45 -14.21
CA ASP A 44 -4.90 6.54 -13.70
C ASP A 44 -5.79 5.64 -14.55
N VAL A 45 -6.14 4.50 -13.99
CA VAL A 45 -7.24 3.70 -14.51
C VAL A 45 -8.51 4.50 -14.26
N ARG A 46 -9.18 4.94 -15.34
CA ARG A 46 -10.46 5.64 -15.20
C ARG A 46 -11.44 4.71 -14.48
N ARG A 47 -12.00 5.19 -13.39
CA ARG A 47 -13.12 4.53 -12.73
C ARG A 47 -14.29 4.46 -13.70
N SER A 48 -14.84 3.27 -13.86
CA SER A 48 -16.02 3.01 -14.66
C SER A 48 -17.01 2.20 -13.84
N GLY A 49 -18.28 2.58 -13.85
CA GLY A 49 -19.30 1.95 -13.02
C GLY A 49 -19.36 2.51 -11.60
N ASP A 50 -20.04 1.77 -10.72
CA ASP A 50 -20.38 2.19 -9.36
C ASP A 50 -19.26 1.84 -8.34
N ALA A 51 -18.48 0.80 -8.63
CA ALA A 51 -17.37 0.36 -7.81
C ALA A 51 -16.25 -0.27 -8.64
N THR A 52 -15.02 -0.25 -8.10
CA THR A 52 -13.83 -0.86 -8.71
C THR A 52 -13.24 -1.91 -7.78
N VAL A 53 -13.08 -3.12 -8.29
CA VAL A 53 -12.46 -4.26 -7.61
C VAL A 53 -11.18 -4.64 -8.33
N VAL A 54 -10.09 -4.84 -7.59
CA VAL A 54 -8.79 -5.21 -8.16
C VAL A 54 -8.41 -6.61 -7.73
N PHE A 55 -8.07 -7.47 -8.69
CA PHE A 55 -7.55 -8.82 -8.45
C PHE A 55 -6.03 -8.78 -8.30
N ILE A 56 -5.55 -9.31 -7.20
CA ILE A 56 -4.13 -9.43 -6.88
C ILE A 56 -3.84 -10.89 -6.51
N GLY A 57 -2.77 -11.43 -7.05
CA GLY A 57 -2.36 -12.82 -6.77
C GLY A 57 -1.15 -13.21 -7.60
N LEU A 58 -0.52 -14.32 -7.25
CA LEU A 58 0.60 -14.86 -8.00
C LEU A 58 0.19 -15.30 -9.41
N PRO A 59 1.14 -15.49 -10.33
CA PRO A 59 0.82 -16.08 -11.63
C PRO A 59 0.13 -17.45 -11.48
N SER A 60 -0.76 -17.78 -12.43
CA SER A 60 -1.43 -19.08 -12.52
C SER A 60 -2.36 -19.48 -11.36
N VAL A 61 -2.78 -18.56 -10.50
CA VAL A 61 -3.78 -18.83 -9.45
C VAL A 61 -5.24 -18.73 -9.94
N GLY A 62 -5.45 -18.52 -11.26
CA GLY A 62 -6.78 -18.49 -11.88
C GLY A 62 -7.49 -17.13 -11.85
N LYS A 63 -6.77 -16.01 -11.64
CA LYS A 63 -7.36 -14.65 -11.67
C LYS A 63 -8.17 -14.36 -12.94
N SER A 64 -7.55 -14.54 -14.09
CA SER A 64 -8.19 -14.25 -15.39
C SER A 64 -9.35 -15.22 -15.68
N THR A 65 -9.25 -16.46 -15.21
CA THR A 65 -10.36 -17.42 -15.30
C THR A 65 -11.56 -16.97 -14.46
N LEU A 66 -11.28 -16.49 -13.23
CA LEU A 66 -12.31 -15.94 -12.34
C LEU A 66 -12.93 -14.68 -12.95
N LEU A 67 -12.10 -13.76 -13.46
CA LEU A 67 -12.55 -12.56 -14.17
C LEU A 67 -13.53 -12.90 -15.29
N ASN A 68 -13.15 -13.83 -16.17
CA ASN A 68 -13.98 -14.25 -17.31
C ASN A 68 -15.31 -14.89 -16.87
N LYS A 69 -15.34 -15.55 -15.72
CA LYS A 69 -16.58 -16.13 -15.17
C LYS A 69 -17.48 -15.10 -14.51
N MET A 70 -16.90 -14.04 -13.93
CA MET A 70 -17.64 -12.98 -13.21
C MET A 70 -18.14 -11.88 -14.15
N THR A 71 -17.47 -11.68 -15.28
CA THR A 71 -17.82 -10.63 -16.23
C THR A 71 -18.62 -11.21 -17.39
N SER A 72 -19.67 -10.49 -17.83
CA SER A 72 -20.48 -10.90 -18.98
C SER A 72 -19.64 -10.91 -20.26
N ALA A 73 -19.86 -11.90 -21.13
CA ALA A 73 -19.18 -12.04 -22.43
C ALA A 73 -19.34 -10.82 -23.37
N ASN A 74 -20.28 -9.93 -23.07
CA ASN A 74 -20.55 -8.68 -23.80
C ASN A 74 -19.90 -7.43 -23.16
N SER A 75 -19.09 -7.58 -22.09
CA SER A 75 -18.33 -6.43 -21.60
C SER A 75 -17.33 -6.05 -22.69
N THR A 76 -17.50 -4.88 -23.28
CA THR A 76 -16.51 -4.29 -24.20
C THR A 76 -15.18 -4.27 -23.46
N ILE A 77 -14.33 -5.23 -23.81
CA ILE A 77 -12.96 -5.32 -23.29
C ILE A 77 -12.22 -4.13 -23.88
N GLY A 78 -12.30 -3.01 -23.19
CA GLY A 78 -11.42 -1.89 -23.46
C GLY A 78 -10.03 -2.29 -23.03
N ALA A 79 -9.23 -2.83 -23.95
CA ALA A 79 -7.81 -3.06 -23.71
C ALA A 79 -7.15 -1.70 -23.49
N PHE A 80 -7.01 -1.29 -22.24
CA PHE A 80 -6.15 -0.16 -21.91
C PHE A 80 -4.71 -0.65 -22.03
N GLN A 81 -4.08 -0.35 -23.14
CA GLN A 81 -2.66 -0.58 -23.37
C GLN A 81 -1.87 0.40 -22.49
N PHE A 82 -1.53 -0.05 -21.31
CA PHE A 82 -0.39 0.52 -20.60
C PHE A 82 0.86 -0.10 -21.21
N THR A 83 1.81 0.72 -21.60
CA THR A 83 2.97 0.35 -22.43
C THR A 83 3.81 -0.83 -21.91
N THR A 84 3.55 -1.37 -20.71
CA THR A 84 4.26 -2.53 -20.13
C THR A 84 3.45 -3.34 -19.10
N LEU A 85 2.23 -2.93 -18.72
CA LEU A 85 1.35 -3.69 -17.84
C LEU A 85 -0.05 -3.73 -18.47
N THR A 86 -0.46 -4.87 -18.95
CA THR A 86 -1.82 -5.06 -19.51
C THR A 86 -2.76 -5.30 -18.33
N VAL A 87 -3.48 -4.27 -17.91
CA VAL A 87 -4.62 -4.44 -16.99
C VAL A 87 -5.81 -4.87 -17.85
N VAL A 88 -6.40 -6.01 -17.56
CA VAL A 88 -7.59 -6.49 -18.25
C VAL A 88 -8.81 -6.06 -17.44
N PRO A 89 -9.59 -5.08 -17.92
CA PRO A 89 -10.82 -4.69 -17.26
C PRO A 89 -11.96 -5.62 -17.67
N GLY A 90 -12.79 -6.00 -16.70
CA GLY A 90 -14.08 -6.63 -16.93
C GLY A 90 -15.17 -5.81 -16.24
N MET A 91 -16.42 -5.95 -16.71
CA MET A 91 -17.57 -5.33 -16.06
C MET A 91 -18.51 -6.42 -15.57
N MET A 92 -18.82 -6.39 -14.28
CA MET A 92 -19.77 -7.28 -13.63
C MET A 92 -21.03 -6.50 -13.27
N ASP A 93 -22.18 -7.00 -13.69
CA ASP A 93 -23.48 -6.48 -13.29
C ASP A 93 -24.00 -7.27 -12.08
N TYR A 94 -24.24 -6.58 -10.98
CA TYR A 94 -24.78 -7.20 -9.76
C TYR A 94 -25.87 -6.34 -9.15
N ARG A 95 -27.10 -6.85 -9.15
CA ARG A 95 -28.29 -6.19 -8.57
C ARG A 95 -28.47 -4.72 -9.03
N GLY A 96 -28.19 -4.45 -10.28
CA GLY A 96 -28.28 -3.12 -10.88
C GLY A 96 -27.03 -2.25 -10.71
N ALA A 97 -26.05 -2.66 -9.93
CA ALA A 97 -24.76 -1.99 -9.85
C ALA A 97 -23.79 -2.54 -10.90
N LYS A 98 -23.00 -1.65 -11.50
CA LYS A 98 -21.91 -1.98 -12.42
C LYS A 98 -20.58 -1.94 -11.70
N ILE A 99 -19.94 -3.09 -11.56
CA ILE A 99 -18.68 -3.23 -10.84
C ILE A 99 -17.55 -3.47 -11.85
N GLN A 100 -16.62 -2.53 -11.91
CA GLN A 100 -15.40 -2.69 -12.70
C GLN A 100 -14.45 -3.64 -11.99
N VAL A 101 -14.05 -4.72 -12.65
CA VAL A 101 -13.06 -5.67 -12.14
C VAL A 101 -11.78 -5.54 -12.94
N LEU A 102 -10.67 -5.32 -12.28
CA LEU A 102 -9.35 -5.13 -12.89
C LEU A 102 -8.44 -6.31 -12.53
N ASP A 103 -8.03 -7.09 -13.53
CA ASP A 103 -7.01 -8.13 -13.35
C ASP A 103 -5.63 -7.49 -13.48
N LEU A 104 -4.88 -7.47 -12.37
CA LEU A 104 -3.47 -7.13 -12.39
C LEU A 104 -2.64 -8.38 -12.67
N PRO A 105 -1.75 -8.35 -13.69
CA PRO A 105 -0.86 -9.47 -13.95
C PRO A 105 -0.07 -9.82 -12.70
N GLY A 106 0.13 -11.12 -12.50
CA GLY A 106 0.62 -11.70 -11.24
C GLY A 106 1.79 -10.95 -10.64
N ILE A 107 1.63 -10.57 -9.38
CA ILE A 107 2.70 -9.99 -8.58
C ILE A 107 3.72 -11.09 -8.33
N ILE A 108 4.91 -10.96 -8.92
CA ILE A 108 6.03 -11.86 -8.71
C ILE A 108 6.83 -11.37 -7.50
N LYS A 109 7.41 -12.29 -6.73
CA LYS A 109 8.38 -11.95 -5.68
C LYS A 109 9.40 -10.94 -6.22
N GLY A 110 9.58 -9.81 -5.50
CA GLY A 110 10.48 -8.74 -5.93
C GLY A 110 9.81 -7.66 -6.80
N ALA A 111 8.49 -7.66 -6.93
CA ALA A 111 7.76 -6.58 -7.61
C ALA A 111 8.04 -5.21 -6.97
N SER A 112 8.32 -5.18 -5.67
CA SER A 112 8.76 -3.99 -4.93
C SER A 112 10.13 -3.48 -5.35
N SER A 113 10.99 -4.34 -5.92
CA SER A 113 12.34 -3.96 -6.41
C SER A 113 12.38 -3.62 -7.90
N GLY A 114 11.31 -3.89 -8.65
CA GLY A 114 11.18 -3.59 -10.08
C GLY A 114 10.90 -2.10 -10.35
N LYS A 115 11.73 -1.47 -11.19
CA LYS A 115 11.59 -0.06 -11.58
C LYS A 115 10.22 0.18 -12.24
N GLY A 116 9.27 0.79 -11.52
CA GLY A 116 7.99 1.26 -12.03
C GLY A 116 6.78 0.34 -11.82
N LEU A 117 6.95 -0.98 -11.64
CA LEU A 117 5.82 -1.90 -11.43
C LEU A 117 5.08 -1.61 -10.12
N GLY A 118 5.81 -1.41 -9.02
CA GLY A 118 5.22 -1.08 -7.71
C GLY A 118 4.39 0.20 -7.75
N LYS A 119 4.87 1.25 -8.43
CA LYS A 119 4.12 2.52 -8.59
C LYS A 119 2.81 2.32 -9.34
N ARG A 120 2.80 1.46 -10.37
CA ARG A 120 1.60 1.14 -11.17
C ARG A 120 0.58 0.37 -10.34
N ILE A 121 1.03 -0.65 -9.62
CA ILE A 121 0.16 -1.41 -8.72
C ILE A 121 -0.44 -0.49 -7.66
N LEU A 122 0.38 0.39 -7.05
CA LEU A 122 -0.08 1.37 -6.08
C LEU A 122 -1.11 2.34 -6.67
N SER A 123 -0.90 2.83 -7.89
CA SER A 123 -1.85 3.71 -8.58
C SER A 123 -3.20 3.02 -8.78
N VAL A 124 -3.19 1.78 -9.30
CA VAL A 124 -4.43 1.01 -9.50
C VAL A 124 -5.09 0.67 -8.16
N ALA A 125 -4.33 0.26 -7.16
CA ALA A 125 -4.88 -0.06 -5.83
C ALA A 125 -5.51 1.16 -5.13
N ARG A 126 -5.01 2.37 -5.39
CA ARG A 126 -5.60 3.62 -4.88
C ARG A 126 -6.98 3.93 -5.48
N THR A 127 -7.25 3.44 -6.69
CA THR A 127 -8.55 3.62 -7.33
C THR A 127 -9.55 2.54 -6.95
N ALA A 128 -9.08 1.44 -6.35
CA ALA A 128 -9.89 0.30 -5.98
C ALA A 128 -10.68 0.58 -4.68
N ASP A 129 -11.94 0.21 -4.70
CA ASP A 129 -12.79 0.18 -3.51
C ASP A 129 -12.58 -1.10 -2.69
N LEU A 130 -12.16 -2.18 -3.39
CA LEU A 130 -11.85 -3.48 -2.80
C LEU A 130 -10.71 -4.18 -3.54
N VAL A 131 -9.80 -4.78 -2.77
CA VAL A 131 -8.77 -5.70 -3.27
C VAL A 131 -9.18 -7.13 -3.01
N LEU A 132 -9.17 -7.98 -4.03
CA LEU A 132 -9.31 -9.43 -3.89
C LEU A 132 -7.94 -10.09 -4.01
N LEU A 133 -7.46 -10.67 -2.91
CA LEU A 133 -6.26 -11.50 -2.90
C LEU A 133 -6.65 -12.92 -3.31
N ILE A 134 -6.24 -13.33 -4.51
CA ILE A 134 -6.55 -14.65 -5.04
C ILE A 134 -5.35 -15.56 -4.82
N LEU A 135 -5.56 -16.60 -4.03
CA LEU A 135 -4.54 -17.57 -3.63
C LEU A 135 -4.91 -18.97 -4.14
N ASP A 136 -3.87 -19.78 -4.32
CA ASP A 136 -4.02 -21.21 -4.50
C ASP A 136 -4.36 -21.85 -3.15
N VAL A 137 -5.42 -22.67 -3.11
CA VAL A 137 -5.85 -23.39 -1.90
C VAL A 137 -4.75 -24.28 -1.32
N PHE A 138 -3.83 -24.77 -2.15
CA PHE A 138 -2.70 -25.60 -1.71
C PHE A 138 -1.50 -24.79 -1.20
N GLN A 139 -1.52 -23.48 -1.36
CA GLN A 139 -0.42 -22.58 -1.00
C GLN A 139 -0.91 -21.33 -0.27
N PRO A 140 -1.66 -21.48 0.85
CA PRO A 140 -2.25 -20.35 1.56
C PRO A 140 -1.19 -19.39 2.14
N TYR A 141 0.03 -19.87 2.41
CA TYR A 141 1.16 -19.07 2.91
C TYR A 141 1.58 -17.94 1.95
N HIS A 142 1.11 -17.96 0.71
CA HIS A 142 1.32 -16.87 -0.23
C HIS A 142 0.58 -15.59 0.15
N GLU A 143 -0.38 -15.64 1.07
CA GLU A 143 -1.05 -14.46 1.60
C GLU A 143 -0.06 -13.52 2.29
N ASP A 144 0.79 -14.06 3.17
CA ASP A 144 1.82 -13.27 3.85
C ASP A 144 2.82 -12.68 2.86
N VAL A 145 3.21 -13.45 1.84
CA VAL A 145 4.12 -12.99 0.80
C VAL A 145 3.52 -11.80 0.04
N LEU A 146 2.27 -11.91 -0.41
CA LEU A 146 1.60 -10.83 -1.13
C LEU A 146 1.36 -9.61 -0.26
N THR A 147 0.92 -9.81 0.97
CA THR A 147 0.70 -8.73 1.94
C THR A 147 1.99 -7.96 2.22
N ASN A 148 3.11 -8.67 2.38
CA ASN A 148 4.42 -8.04 2.58
C ASN A 148 4.89 -7.29 1.33
N GLU A 149 4.73 -7.86 0.12
CA GLU A 149 5.08 -7.17 -1.13
C GLU A 149 4.23 -5.91 -1.34
N LEU A 150 2.92 -5.98 -1.08
CA LEU A 150 2.02 -4.83 -1.13
C LEU A 150 2.39 -3.79 -0.07
N GLY A 151 2.72 -4.23 1.15
CA GLY A 151 3.22 -3.37 2.21
C GLY A 151 4.49 -2.62 1.83
N ASN A 152 5.42 -3.28 1.13
CA ASN A 152 6.67 -2.70 0.65
C ASN A 152 6.47 -1.58 -0.38
N ILE A 153 5.41 -1.64 -1.19
CA ILE A 153 5.05 -0.59 -2.16
C ILE A 153 4.09 0.45 -1.60
N GLY A 154 3.72 0.36 -0.32
CA GLY A 154 2.91 1.35 0.37
C GLY A 154 1.40 1.08 0.34
N ILE A 155 0.98 -0.17 0.18
CA ILE A 155 -0.43 -0.58 0.32
C ILE A 155 -0.62 -1.26 1.68
N ARG A 156 -1.57 -0.78 2.47
CA ARG A 156 -1.97 -1.35 3.76
C ARG A 156 -3.34 -1.98 3.62
N LEU A 157 -3.39 -3.31 3.66
CA LEU A 157 -4.63 -4.06 3.54
C LEU A 157 -5.34 -4.16 4.89
N ASN A 158 -6.64 -3.91 4.90
CA ASN A 158 -7.51 -4.03 6.07
C ASN A 158 -7.01 -3.22 7.30
N GLN A 159 -6.29 -2.13 7.04
CA GLN A 159 -5.85 -1.19 8.07
C GLN A 159 -6.51 0.17 7.84
N LEU A 160 -6.63 0.94 8.92
CA LEU A 160 -7.06 2.32 8.85
C LEU A 160 -5.85 3.26 8.88
N PRO A 161 -5.94 4.43 8.24
CA PRO A 161 -4.92 5.46 8.39
C PRO A 161 -4.79 5.85 9.88
N PRO A 162 -3.57 6.09 10.37
CA PRO A 162 -3.36 6.45 11.76
C PRO A 162 -4.00 7.78 12.11
N ASN A 163 -4.69 7.81 13.25
CA ASN A 163 -5.36 9.02 13.73
C ASN A 163 -4.38 9.95 14.45
N ILE A 164 -3.52 10.55 13.66
CA ILE A 164 -2.51 11.53 14.07
C ILE A 164 -2.58 12.75 13.17
N THR A 165 -2.37 13.93 13.75
CA THR A 165 -2.23 15.18 13.00
C THR A 165 -0.83 15.75 13.26
N ILE A 166 -0.11 16.11 12.21
CA ILE A 166 1.22 16.71 12.29
C ILE A 166 1.20 18.02 11.50
N GLU A 167 1.26 19.13 12.22
CA GLU A 167 1.32 20.47 11.65
C GLU A 167 2.72 21.04 11.82
N LYS A 168 3.36 21.44 10.73
CA LYS A 168 4.65 22.11 10.80
C LYS A 168 4.51 23.48 11.44
N ALA A 169 5.42 23.81 12.34
CA ALA A 169 5.54 25.13 12.95
C ALA A 169 6.87 25.78 12.56
N SER A 170 6.90 27.10 12.48
CA SER A 170 8.13 27.84 12.17
C SER A 170 9.12 27.87 13.33
N MET A 171 8.63 27.87 14.57
CA MET A 171 9.42 27.92 15.80
C MET A 171 8.73 27.16 16.93
N GLY A 172 9.45 26.90 18.04
CA GLY A 172 8.88 26.35 19.28
C GLY A 172 9.17 24.87 19.54
N GLY A 173 9.92 24.18 18.65
CA GLY A 173 10.20 22.75 18.80
C GLY A 173 8.99 21.86 18.55
N ILE A 174 9.06 20.61 18.98
CA ILE A 174 7.97 19.64 18.80
C ILE A 174 7.10 19.60 20.06
N ALA A 175 5.87 20.10 19.94
CA ALA A 175 4.83 20.00 20.96
C ALA A 175 3.90 18.83 20.65
N ILE A 176 3.72 17.91 21.61
CA ILE A 176 2.89 16.71 21.47
C ILE A 176 1.72 16.79 22.43
N ALA A 177 0.49 16.69 21.88
CA ALA A 177 -0.73 16.52 22.63
C ALA A 177 -1.23 15.09 22.45
N GLN A 178 -1.37 14.37 23.56
CA GLN A 178 -1.84 12.98 23.58
C GLN A 178 -3.26 12.92 24.13
N GLN A 179 -4.19 12.38 23.35
CA GLN A 179 -5.57 12.07 23.80
C GLN A 179 -5.69 10.62 24.30
N THR A 180 -4.70 9.79 23.99
CA THR A 180 -4.64 8.37 24.40
C THR A 180 -3.23 8.08 24.92
N LYS A 181 -3.14 7.18 25.91
CA LYS A 181 -1.85 6.71 26.44
C LYS A 181 -1.10 5.95 25.36
N LEU A 182 0.12 6.37 25.09
CA LEU A 182 1.03 5.67 24.18
C LEU A 182 1.67 4.49 24.91
N THR A 183 1.39 3.26 24.44
CA THR A 183 1.99 2.03 24.98
C THR A 183 3.00 1.40 24.03
N LYS A 184 2.82 1.60 22.70
CA LYS A 184 3.67 1.04 21.64
C LYS A 184 4.93 1.86 21.37
N ILE A 185 4.90 3.15 21.69
CA ILE A 185 6.03 4.05 21.55
C ILE A 185 6.09 5.03 22.71
N THR A 186 7.26 5.62 22.93
CA THR A 186 7.42 6.73 23.89
C THR A 186 7.34 8.09 23.19
N GLU A 187 7.02 9.15 23.91
CA GLU A 187 7.04 10.52 23.38
C GLU A 187 8.42 10.89 22.82
N LYS A 188 9.49 10.47 23.50
CA LYS A 188 10.86 10.66 23.02
C LYS A 188 11.06 9.99 21.66
N HIS A 189 10.61 8.74 21.52
CA HIS A 189 10.72 8.00 20.27
C HIS A 189 9.93 8.67 19.14
N LEU A 190 8.74 9.19 19.43
CA LEU A 190 7.96 9.97 18.46
C LEU A 190 8.73 11.21 17.99
N LYS A 191 9.33 11.99 18.92
CA LYS A 191 10.17 13.15 18.57
C LYS A 191 11.37 12.77 17.71
N ASP A 192 12.06 11.68 18.05
CA ASP A 192 13.23 11.19 17.29
C ASP A 192 12.85 10.79 15.85
N ILE A 193 11.70 10.17 15.66
CA ILE A 193 11.18 9.87 14.31
C ILE A 193 10.87 11.16 13.54
N LEU A 194 10.21 12.13 14.16
CA LEU A 194 9.89 13.41 13.53
C LEU A 194 11.17 14.16 13.11
N HIS A 195 12.17 14.19 13.97
CA HIS A 195 13.49 14.77 13.65
C HIS A 195 14.17 14.04 12.48
N LEU A 196 14.07 12.71 12.43
CA LEU A 196 14.59 11.91 11.32
C LEU A 196 14.02 12.34 9.97
N TYR A 197 12.73 12.74 9.95
CA TYR A 197 12.06 13.28 8.76
C TYR A 197 12.26 14.79 8.56
N GLY A 198 13.12 15.42 9.35
CA GLY A 198 13.45 16.84 9.21
C GLY A 198 12.43 17.80 9.81
N LEU A 199 11.53 17.29 10.66
CA LEU A 199 10.56 18.10 11.39
C LEU A 199 11.20 18.56 12.71
N VAL A 200 11.74 19.78 12.72
CA VAL A 200 12.39 20.38 13.91
C VAL A 200 11.37 21.09 14.81
N SER A 201 10.35 21.67 14.21
CA SER A 201 9.26 22.36 14.90
C SER A 201 7.92 21.89 14.33
N ALA A 202 7.06 21.34 15.18
CA ALA A 202 5.76 20.83 14.80
C ALA A 202 4.79 20.75 15.98
N ARG A 203 3.51 20.90 15.71
CA ARG A 203 2.42 20.54 16.62
C ARG A 203 1.90 19.18 16.23
N VAL A 204 1.91 18.24 17.15
CA VAL A 204 1.50 16.85 16.93
C VAL A 204 0.34 16.52 17.86
N VAL A 205 -0.76 16.04 17.30
CA VAL A 205 -1.92 15.57 18.08
C VAL A 205 -2.09 14.08 17.80
N VAL A 206 -1.96 13.26 18.84
CA VAL A 206 -2.08 11.80 18.76
C VAL A 206 -3.38 11.38 19.43
N ARG A 207 -4.26 10.71 18.67
CA ARG A 207 -5.60 10.31 19.12
C ARG A 207 -5.78 8.82 19.34
N GLU A 208 -4.77 8.02 18.97
CA GLU A 208 -4.76 6.57 19.19
C GLU A 208 -3.37 6.07 19.56
N ASP A 209 -3.26 4.84 20.06
CA ASP A 209 -1.97 4.22 20.38
C ASP A 209 -1.29 3.73 19.10
N ILE A 210 -0.35 4.53 18.59
CA ILE A 210 0.31 4.38 17.29
C ILE A 210 1.66 3.68 17.38
N THR A 211 2.07 3.05 16.28
CA THR A 211 3.39 2.44 16.11
C THR A 211 4.35 3.36 15.35
N SER A 212 5.64 3.07 15.42
CA SER A 212 6.67 3.77 14.64
C SER A 212 6.42 3.68 13.12
N GLU A 213 5.90 2.55 12.65
CA GLU A 213 5.56 2.35 11.23
C GLU A 213 4.40 3.24 10.81
N GLN A 214 3.35 3.33 11.62
CA GLN A 214 2.20 4.19 11.35
C GLN A 214 2.59 5.68 11.28
N ILE A 215 3.52 6.12 12.14
CA ILE A 215 4.05 7.48 12.07
C ILE A 215 4.81 7.70 10.76
N ALA A 216 5.67 6.77 10.40
CA ALA A 216 6.43 6.83 9.15
C ALA A 216 5.49 6.84 7.92
N ASP A 217 4.46 6.02 7.92
CA ASP A 217 3.43 5.96 6.89
C ASP A 217 2.68 7.30 6.76
N HIS A 218 2.28 7.90 7.89
CA HIS A 218 1.60 9.20 7.90
C HIS A 218 2.48 10.32 7.33
N ILE A 219 3.74 10.38 7.73
CA ILE A 219 4.69 11.39 7.23
C ILE A 219 5.01 11.15 5.75
N ALA A 220 5.09 9.89 5.32
CA ALA A 220 5.36 9.53 3.94
C ALA A 220 4.29 10.05 2.98
N GLY A 221 3.01 10.02 3.37
CA GLY A 221 1.89 10.58 2.61
C GLY A 221 1.57 9.87 1.29
N ASN A 222 2.28 8.78 0.96
CA ASN A 222 2.09 8.01 -0.26
C ASN A 222 1.52 6.61 0.00
N ILE A 223 0.97 6.37 1.18
CA ILE A 223 0.38 5.10 1.58
C ILE A 223 -1.10 5.04 1.15
N SER A 224 -1.52 3.89 0.65
CA SER A 224 -2.92 3.57 0.35
C SER A 224 -3.44 2.56 1.36
N TYR A 225 -4.58 2.87 1.95
CA TYR A 225 -5.30 1.98 2.88
C TYR A 225 -6.47 1.38 2.13
N SER A 226 -6.43 0.08 1.87
CA SER A 226 -7.42 -0.61 1.03
C SER A 226 -8.08 -1.75 1.78
N LYS A 227 -9.39 -1.90 1.61
CA LYS A 227 -10.10 -3.09 2.08
C LYS A 227 -9.69 -4.28 1.22
N ALA A 228 -9.55 -5.46 1.82
CA ALA A 228 -9.20 -6.67 1.10
C ALA A 228 -9.99 -7.88 1.60
N ILE A 229 -10.23 -8.80 0.68
CA ILE A 229 -10.80 -10.13 0.95
C ILE A 229 -9.87 -11.15 0.31
N THR A 230 -9.53 -12.19 1.06
CA THR A 230 -8.77 -13.33 0.54
C THR A 230 -9.71 -14.37 -0.04
N VAL A 231 -9.44 -14.79 -1.27
CA VAL A 231 -10.20 -15.81 -2.01
C VAL A 231 -9.27 -16.99 -2.28
N LEU A 232 -9.62 -18.14 -1.76
CA LEU A 232 -8.93 -19.40 -2.06
C LEU A 232 -9.52 -19.99 -3.32
N ASN A 233 -8.70 -20.16 -4.34
CA ASN A 233 -9.10 -20.75 -5.62
C ASN A 233 -8.34 -22.07 -5.84
N LYS A 234 -9.05 -23.08 -6.32
CA LYS A 234 -8.48 -24.34 -6.74
C LYS A 234 -8.47 -24.36 -8.26
N LEU A 235 -7.28 -24.39 -8.85
CA LEU A 235 -7.13 -24.76 -10.26
C LEU A 235 -7.33 -26.26 -10.38
N ILE A 236 -8.35 -26.65 -11.10
CA ILE A 236 -8.61 -28.05 -11.50
C ILE A 236 -7.95 -28.25 -12.85
#